data_0690caaefe27cf801254b5d48b40058f
#
_entry.id   0690caaefe27cf801254b5d48b40058f
#
_cell.length_a   1.000
_cell.length_b   1.000
_cell.length_c   1.000
_cell.angle_alpha   90.00
_cell.angle_beta   90.00
_cell.angle_gamma   90.00
#
_symmetry.space_group_name_H-M   'P 1'
#
loop_
_entity.id
_entity.type
_entity.pdbx_description
1 polymer ?
#
loop_
_entity_poly.entity_id
_entity_poly.type
_entity_poly.pdbx_seq_one_letter_code
_entity_poly.pdbx_strand_id
1 'polypeptide(L)'
;MGADLMRDVVVLIVEDHDAVRRALRERIQASFVQLQLREAGSVEEALKIVECEKVDFVFMDIRLPGTDGVDGTRMVLERSPHTSVVVVSGLDDASHRSAAKSAGARAFVSKRAICRELIPVIESLVYCEQPSA
;
A
#
# COMPACT_ATOMS: atom_id res chain seq x y z
N MET A 1 8.78 6.95 21.08
CA MET A 1 9.49 7.23 19.81
C MET A 1 8.79 6.62 18.61
N GLY A 2 8.60 5.31 18.60
CA GLY A 2 7.93 4.65 17.48
C GLY A 2 6.52 5.14 17.23
N ALA A 3 5.76 5.44 18.27
CA ALA A 3 4.39 5.91 18.13
C ALA A 3 4.32 7.25 17.42
N ASP A 4 5.29 8.13 17.68
CA ASP A 4 5.31 9.45 17.03
C ASP A 4 5.61 9.37 15.54
N LEU A 5 6.38 8.36 15.12
CA LEU A 5 6.69 8.16 13.71
C LEU A 5 5.45 7.81 12.88
N MET A 6 4.44 7.23 13.52
CA MET A 6 3.22 6.80 12.82
C MET A 6 2.10 7.84 12.83
N ARG A 7 2.23 8.91 13.60
CA ARG A 7 1.14 9.86 13.84
C ARG A 7 0.58 10.49 12.58
N ASP A 8 1.44 10.91 11.68
CA ASP A 8 1.02 11.61 10.47
C ASP A 8 1.14 10.76 9.22
N VAL A 9 1.36 9.46 9.40
CA VAL A 9 1.48 8.55 8.26
C VAL A 9 0.09 8.22 7.73
N VAL A 10 -0.09 8.44 6.42
CA VAL A 10 -1.34 8.14 5.73
C VAL A 10 -1.13 6.91 4.86
N VAL A 11 -1.97 5.91 5.06
CA VAL A 11 -1.93 4.65 4.32
C VAL A 11 -3.23 4.51 3.52
N LEU A 12 -3.11 4.23 2.24
CA LEU A 12 -4.25 3.98 1.36
C LEU A 12 -4.29 2.50 1.00
N ILE A 13 -5.44 1.88 1.22
CA ILE A 13 -5.66 0.48 0.85
C ILE A 13 -6.53 0.46 -0.41
N VAL A 14 -6.01 -0.14 -1.48
CA VAL A 14 -6.73 -0.26 -2.75
C VAL A 14 -7.08 -1.72 -2.98
N GLU A 15 -8.33 -2.05 -2.77
CA GLU A 15 -8.85 -3.41 -2.84
C GLU A 15 -10.34 -3.34 -3.13
N ASP A 16 -10.82 -4.05 -4.15
CA ASP A 16 -12.23 -3.98 -4.53
C ASP A 16 -13.14 -4.88 -3.69
N HIS A 17 -12.61 -5.91 -3.02
CA HIS A 17 -13.41 -6.76 -2.16
C HIS A 17 -13.58 -6.13 -0.79
N ASP A 18 -14.80 -5.76 -0.45
CA ASP A 18 -15.07 -5.06 0.81
C ASP A 18 -14.59 -5.83 2.04
N ALA A 19 -14.81 -7.14 2.07
CA ALA A 19 -14.41 -7.95 3.22
C ALA A 19 -12.89 -8.00 3.37
N VAL A 20 -12.17 -8.15 2.26
CA VAL A 20 -10.70 -8.19 2.28
C VAL A 20 -10.15 -6.84 2.68
N ARG A 21 -10.70 -5.76 2.12
CA ARG A 21 -10.26 -4.40 2.44
C ARG A 21 -10.48 -4.09 3.92
N ARG A 22 -11.61 -4.50 4.47
CA ARG A 22 -11.92 -4.32 5.89
C ARG A 22 -10.95 -5.09 6.78
N ALA A 23 -10.64 -6.33 6.40
CA ALA A 23 -9.70 -7.15 7.17
C ALA A 23 -8.31 -6.53 7.20
N LEU A 24 -7.84 -6.00 6.07
CA LEU A 24 -6.56 -5.30 6.00
C LEU A 24 -6.57 -4.07 6.90
N ARG A 25 -7.64 -3.27 6.81
CA ARG A 25 -7.76 -2.08 7.63
C ARG A 25 -7.72 -2.41 9.11
N GLU A 26 -8.49 -3.40 9.53
CA GLU A 26 -8.54 -3.78 10.95
C GLU A 26 -7.19 -4.28 11.43
N ARG A 27 -6.49 -5.05 10.61
CA ARG A 27 -5.18 -5.56 10.95
C ARG A 27 -4.16 -4.43 11.15
N ILE A 28 -4.16 -3.49 10.22
CA ILE A 28 -3.23 -2.35 10.28
C ILE A 28 -3.55 -1.47 11.47
N GLN A 29 -4.82 -1.16 11.70
CA GLN A 29 -5.23 -0.32 12.82
C GLN A 29 -4.92 -0.94 14.17
N ALA A 30 -5.04 -2.26 14.27
CA ALA A 30 -4.73 -2.97 15.53
C ALA A 30 -3.24 -2.88 15.86
N SER A 31 -2.39 -2.80 14.84
CA SER A 31 -0.93 -2.76 15.02
C SER A 31 -0.39 -1.34 15.10
N PHE A 32 -1.04 -0.39 14.44
CA PHE A 32 -0.56 1.00 14.34
C PHE A 32 -1.74 1.95 14.55
N VAL A 33 -2.16 2.12 15.79
CA VAL A 33 -3.38 2.89 16.13
C VAL A 33 -3.32 4.35 15.71
N GLN A 34 -2.12 4.89 15.49
CA GLN A 34 -1.97 6.30 15.13
C GLN A 34 -1.91 6.56 13.63
N LEU A 35 -1.94 5.52 12.82
CA LEU A 35 -1.98 5.67 11.37
C LEU A 35 -3.33 6.24 10.93
N GLN A 36 -3.29 7.02 9.87
CA GLN A 36 -4.50 7.47 9.20
C GLN A 36 -4.72 6.57 8.00
N LEU A 37 -5.88 5.94 7.92
CA LEU A 37 -6.19 5.01 6.86
C LEU A 37 -7.20 5.58 5.88
N ARG A 38 -6.97 5.32 4.60
CA ARG A 38 -7.89 5.64 3.52
C ARG A 38 -8.17 4.37 2.74
N GLU A 39 -9.31 4.31 2.06
CA GLU A 39 -9.72 3.14 1.32
C GLU A 39 -10.18 3.53 -0.08
N ALA A 40 -9.87 2.68 -1.05
CA ALA A 40 -10.34 2.83 -2.42
C ALA A 40 -10.66 1.45 -2.99
N GLY A 41 -11.71 1.37 -3.81
CA GLY A 41 -12.10 0.12 -4.45
C GLY A 41 -11.56 -0.04 -5.86
N SER A 42 -10.85 0.97 -6.37
CA SER A 42 -10.30 0.95 -7.73
C SER A 42 -9.10 1.89 -7.80
N VAL A 43 -8.34 1.75 -8.89
CA VAL A 43 -7.22 2.67 -9.15
C VAL A 43 -7.73 4.08 -9.35
N GLU A 44 -8.85 4.24 -10.05
CA GLU A 44 -9.43 5.56 -10.32
C GLU A 44 -9.75 6.30 -9.01
N GLU A 45 -10.33 5.61 -8.05
CA GLU A 45 -10.59 6.20 -6.74
C GLU A 45 -9.30 6.53 -6.00
N ALA A 46 -8.31 5.62 -6.10
CA ALA A 46 -7.02 5.82 -5.46
C ALA A 46 -6.32 7.07 -5.99
N LEU A 47 -6.37 7.28 -7.30
CA LEU A 47 -5.75 8.46 -7.92
C LEU A 47 -6.35 9.75 -7.41
N LYS A 48 -7.66 9.79 -7.20
CA LYS A 48 -8.30 10.97 -6.65
C LYS A 48 -7.78 11.30 -5.26
N ILE A 49 -7.56 10.25 -4.47
CA ILE A 49 -7.07 10.44 -3.10
C ILE A 49 -5.63 10.95 -3.10
N VAL A 50 -4.75 10.36 -3.90
CA VAL A 50 -3.35 10.79 -3.93
C VAL A 50 -3.17 12.18 -4.53
N GLU A 51 -4.12 12.64 -5.34
CA GLU A 51 -4.11 13.99 -5.88
C GLU A 51 -4.58 15.02 -4.85
N CYS A 52 -5.39 14.62 -3.87
CA CYS A 52 -5.98 15.52 -2.89
C CYS A 52 -5.20 15.61 -1.59
N GLU A 53 -4.42 14.61 -1.24
CA GLU A 53 -3.66 14.62 0.00
C GLU A 53 -2.38 13.82 -0.15
N LYS A 54 -1.43 14.06 0.75
CA LYS A 54 -0.18 13.31 0.77
C LYS A 54 -0.46 11.93 1.33
N VAL A 55 -0.17 10.90 0.54
CA VAL A 55 -0.29 9.51 0.96
C VAL A 55 1.12 8.93 1.05
N ASP A 56 1.46 8.36 2.19
CA ASP A 56 2.80 7.82 2.41
C ASP A 56 2.95 6.41 1.86
N PHE A 57 1.94 5.56 2.06
CA PHE A 57 1.97 4.18 1.60
C PHE A 57 0.66 3.81 0.92
N VAL A 58 0.77 3.04 -0.16
CA VAL A 58 -0.39 2.47 -0.84
C VAL A 58 -0.23 0.95 -0.84
N PHE A 59 -1.23 0.25 -0.35
CA PHE A 59 -1.32 -1.20 -0.51
C PHE A 59 -2.22 -1.47 -1.69
N MET A 60 -1.63 -1.96 -2.77
CA MET A 60 -2.28 -2.08 -4.07
C MET A 60 -2.48 -3.53 -4.45
N ASP A 61 -3.74 -3.95 -4.60
CA ASP A 61 -4.05 -5.26 -5.15
C ASP A 61 -3.81 -5.21 -6.67
N ILE A 62 -3.35 -6.32 -7.24
CA ILE A 62 -3.16 -6.40 -8.70
C ILE A 62 -4.49 -6.55 -9.40
N ARG A 63 -5.37 -7.42 -8.90
CA ARG A 63 -6.66 -7.69 -9.55
C ARG A 63 -7.71 -6.70 -9.13
N LEU A 64 -7.79 -5.62 -9.87
CA LEU A 64 -8.78 -4.58 -9.65
C LEU A 64 -9.65 -4.42 -10.90
N PRO A 65 -10.91 -4.00 -10.76
CA PRO A 65 -11.74 -3.74 -11.93
C PRO A 65 -11.20 -2.54 -12.70
N GLY A 66 -11.24 -2.61 -14.02
CA GLY A 66 -10.69 -1.55 -14.87
C GLY A 66 -9.18 -1.61 -14.93
N THR A 67 -8.52 -0.59 -14.40
CA THR A 67 -7.06 -0.54 -14.37
C THR A 67 -6.52 -1.50 -13.32
N ASP A 68 -5.58 -2.38 -13.69
CA ASP A 68 -5.01 -3.32 -12.73
C ASP A 68 -3.98 -2.62 -11.82
N GLY A 69 -3.56 -3.33 -10.77
CA GLY A 69 -2.68 -2.75 -9.76
C GLY A 69 -1.25 -2.50 -10.21
N VAL A 70 -0.79 -3.18 -11.26
CA VAL A 70 0.56 -2.93 -11.80
C VAL A 70 0.56 -1.58 -12.51
N ASP A 71 -0.42 -1.36 -13.40
CA ASP A 71 -0.57 -0.07 -14.06
C ASP A 71 -0.94 1.00 -13.06
N GLY A 72 -1.76 0.66 -12.07
CA GLY A 72 -2.11 1.56 -10.99
C GLY A 72 -0.90 2.04 -10.21
N THR A 73 0.06 1.16 -9.99
CA THR A 73 1.31 1.52 -9.30
C THR A 73 2.06 2.60 -10.09
N ARG A 74 2.19 2.41 -11.42
CA ARG A 74 2.84 3.42 -12.26
C ARG A 74 2.12 4.75 -12.18
N MET A 75 0.79 4.73 -12.27
CA MET A 75 -0.03 5.93 -12.28
C MET A 75 0.03 6.69 -10.96
N VAL A 76 0.00 5.95 -9.85
CA VAL A 76 0.13 6.57 -8.53
C VAL A 76 1.49 7.25 -8.39
N LEU A 77 2.55 6.57 -8.79
CA LEU A 77 3.90 7.11 -8.65
C LEU A 77 4.16 8.28 -9.59
N GLU A 78 3.51 8.33 -10.74
CA GLU A 78 3.58 9.50 -11.62
C GLU A 78 3.01 10.74 -10.95
N ARG A 79 1.92 10.58 -10.19
CA ARG A 79 1.26 11.69 -9.51
C ARG A 79 1.85 11.99 -8.15
N SER A 80 2.43 11.00 -7.50
CA SER A 80 2.95 11.14 -6.15
C SER A 80 4.24 10.32 -6.01
N PRO A 81 5.37 10.86 -6.52
CA PRO A 81 6.65 10.13 -6.51
C PRO A 81 7.16 9.78 -5.12
N HIS A 82 6.68 10.46 -4.10
CA HIS A 82 7.11 10.21 -2.72
C HIS A 82 6.35 9.06 -2.06
N THR A 83 5.27 8.60 -2.69
CA THR A 83 4.48 7.50 -2.14
C THR A 83 5.23 6.18 -2.33
N SER A 84 5.18 5.32 -1.31
CA SER A 84 5.70 3.97 -1.41
C SER A 84 4.55 3.02 -1.68
N VAL A 85 4.63 2.29 -2.80
CA VAL A 85 3.58 1.34 -3.17
C VAL A 85 4.02 -0.07 -2.81
N VAL A 86 3.19 -0.75 -2.04
CA VAL A 86 3.36 -2.16 -1.71
C VAL A 86 2.28 -2.92 -2.45
N VAL A 87 2.68 -3.80 -3.35
CA VAL A 87 1.72 -4.61 -4.10
C VAL A 87 1.35 -5.84 -3.27
N VAL A 88 0.06 -6.06 -3.10
CA VAL A 88 -0.47 -7.20 -2.34
C VAL A 88 -1.27 -8.04 -3.31
N SER A 89 -0.91 -9.30 -3.46
CA SER A 89 -1.56 -10.13 -4.46
C SER A 89 -1.67 -11.59 -4.05
N GLY A 90 -2.76 -12.22 -4.50
CA GLY A 90 -2.91 -13.67 -4.41
C GLY A 90 -2.13 -14.40 -5.50
N LEU A 91 -1.62 -13.64 -6.47
CA LEU A 91 -0.82 -14.19 -7.58
C LEU A 91 0.66 -14.04 -7.23
N ASP A 92 1.21 -15.11 -6.65
CA ASP A 92 2.58 -15.07 -6.15
C ASP A 92 3.50 -15.85 -7.09
N ASP A 93 3.77 -15.29 -8.27
CA ASP A 93 4.74 -15.85 -9.19
C ASP A 93 5.79 -14.80 -9.57
N ALA A 94 6.90 -15.26 -10.16
CA ALA A 94 8.01 -14.40 -10.53
C ALA A 94 7.60 -13.32 -11.52
N SER A 95 6.68 -13.63 -12.42
CA SER A 95 6.21 -12.70 -13.43
C SER A 95 5.50 -11.50 -12.81
N HIS A 96 4.60 -11.76 -11.87
CA HIS A 96 3.86 -10.70 -11.18
C HIS A 96 4.76 -9.87 -10.28
N ARG A 97 5.71 -10.52 -9.59
CA ARG A 97 6.68 -9.81 -8.75
C ARG A 97 7.56 -8.91 -9.60
N SER A 98 8.02 -9.40 -10.73
CA SER A 98 8.86 -8.64 -11.65
C SER A 98 8.10 -7.44 -12.21
N ALA A 99 6.86 -7.65 -12.64
CA ALA A 99 6.03 -6.57 -13.17
C ALA A 99 5.79 -5.47 -12.14
N ALA A 100 5.48 -5.86 -10.90
CA ALA A 100 5.27 -4.90 -9.82
C ALA A 100 6.54 -4.09 -9.55
N LYS A 101 7.66 -4.75 -9.49
CA LYS A 101 8.95 -4.08 -9.26
C LYS A 101 9.27 -3.11 -10.38
N SER A 102 9.07 -3.53 -11.64
CA SER A 102 9.30 -2.67 -12.80
C SER A 102 8.39 -1.45 -12.81
N ALA A 103 7.19 -1.58 -12.26
CA ALA A 103 6.25 -0.47 -12.14
C ALA A 103 6.65 0.50 -11.03
N GLY A 104 7.59 0.14 -10.17
CA GLY A 104 8.09 1.00 -9.11
C GLY A 104 7.68 0.59 -7.69
N ALA A 105 7.05 -0.56 -7.54
CA ALA A 105 6.65 -1.02 -6.20
C ALA A 105 7.87 -1.23 -5.31
N ARG A 106 7.76 -0.78 -4.06
CA ARG A 106 8.81 -0.91 -3.06
C ARG A 106 8.86 -2.31 -2.47
N ALA A 107 7.72 -2.99 -2.44
CA ALA A 107 7.63 -4.32 -1.89
C ALA A 107 6.47 -5.06 -2.54
N PHE A 108 6.51 -6.38 -2.44
CA PHE A 108 5.45 -7.27 -2.91
C PHE A 108 5.13 -8.23 -1.77
N VAL A 109 3.87 -8.27 -1.38
CA VAL A 109 3.40 -9.15 -0.29
C VAL A 109 2.37 -10.10 -0.84
N SER A 110 2.56 -11.40 -0.63
CA SER A 110 1.58 -12.41 -1.01
C SER A 110 0.41 -12.36 -0.04
N LYS A 111 -0.81 -12.44 -0.54
CA LYS A 111 -1.99 -12.53 0.31
C LYS A 111 -1.96 -13.74 1.23
N ARG A 112 -1.25 -14.79 0.83
CA ARG A 112 -1.08 -15.99 1.68
C ARG A 112 -0.23 -15.70 2.92
N ALA A 113 0.69 -14.75 2.80
CA ALA A 113 1.61 -14.42 3.88
C ALA A 113 1.30 -13.08 4.55
N ILE A 114 0.15 -12.48 4.21
CA ILE A 114 -0.15 -11.12 4.65
C ILE A 114 -0.15 -10.97 6.17
N CYS A 115 -0.63 -11.98 6.88
CA CYS A 115 -0.65 -11.93 8.35
C CYS A 115 0.74 -11.91 8.96
N ARG A 116 1.74 -12.44 8.26
CA ARG A 116 3.13 -12.49 8.75
C ARG A 116 3.97 -11.35 8.22
N GLU A 117 3.72 -10.91 6.99
CA GLU A 117 4.61 -9.99 6.28
C GLU A 117 4.16 -8.54 6.30
N LEU A 118 2.86 -8.29 6.41
CA LEU A 118 2.33 -6.94 6.27
C LEU A 118 2.92 -5.97 7.30
N ILE A 119 2.87 -6.34 8.56
CA ILE A 119 3.33 -5.46 9.63
C ILE A 119 4.84 -5.23 9.57
N PRO A 120 5.67 -6.27 9.39
CA PRO A 120 7.11 -6.04 9.20
C PRO A 120 7.43 -5.17 8.01
N VAL A 121 6.68 -5.29 6.91
CA VAL A 121 6.89 -4.47 5.71
C VAL A 121 6.60 -3.00 6.04
N ILE A 122 5.48 -2.72 6.69
CA ILE A 122 5.14 -1.35 7.08
C ILE A 122 6.22 -0.76 7.97
N GLU A 123 6.64 -1.51 9.00
CA GLU A 123 7.68 -1.06 9.91
C GLU A 123 8.98 -0.77 9.17
N SER A 124 9.38 -1.67 8.30
CA SER A 124 10.60 -1.51 7.52
C SER A 124 10.56 -0.24 6.68
N LEU A 125 9.45 0.01 5.99
CA LEU A 125 9.34 1.17 5.12
C LEU A 125 9.27 2.48 5.90
N VAL A 126 8.55 2.49 7.00
CA VAL A 126 8.44 3.71 7.83
C VAL A 126 9.80 4.08 8.41
N TYR A 127 10.51 3.12 8.98
CA TYR A 127 11.81 3.42 9.60
C TYR A 127 12.89 3.72 8.55
N CYS A 128 12.84 3.09 7.40
CA CYS A 128 13.81 3.36 6.33
C CYS A 128 13.62 4.73 5.71
N GLU A 129 12.40 5.27 5.73
CA GLU A 129 12.09 6.57 5.13
C GLU A 129 12.26 7.75 6.07
N GLN A 130 12.53 7.49 7.33
CA GLN A 130 12.78 8.57 8.27
C GLN A 130 14.10 9.24 7.92
N PRO A 131 14.15 10.57 7.92
CA PRO A 131 15.41 11.26 7.67
C PRO A 131 16.39 10.95 8.78
N SER A 132 17.65 10.78 8.39
CA SER A 132 18.71 10.59 9.37
C SER A 132 18.85 11.87 10.18
N ALA A 133 18.78 11.70 11.46
CA ALA A 133 18.91 12.83 12.36
C ALA A 133 20.34 13.38 12.31
#